data_f5861c42d06daa9a3f3479c9d8683c38
#
_entry.id   f5861c42d06daa9a3f3479c9d8683c38
#
_cell.length_a   1.000
_cell.length_b   1.000
_cell.length_c   1.000
_cell.angle_alpha   90.00
_cell.angle_beta   90.00
_cell.angle_gamma   90.00
#
_symmetry.space_group_name_H-M   'P 1'
#
loop_
_entity.id
_entity.type
_entity.pdbx_description
1 polymer ?
#
loop_
_entity_poly.entity_id
_entity_poly.type
_entity_poly.pdbx_seq_one_letter_code
_entity_poly.pdbx_strand_id
1 'polypeptide(L)'
;MSYDPDPPDVSSAALRKYLLIGALALLVIAAPIAGILAWEPVEEGNVKVVKKWGATTGTVFEPGLHFVNPVSQSTTSLSVRPQSYTMSAQQGEGQEATRDDAITVLTEDGLRVDIDVTVRYRVDSAKAVTFYKNYRNLDTAEERLIRPSIRSALRTEAGRLPVTDVYTGAGQATLKQAAEETLAEEFAPDGLILEAVQVRNVELPAEYARAVEQKEITEQRRQQKQSELEVEKLEADRKRIEAEGEAEANRVVSQSLNDRILTQQYIERLDETDTVYIPVGENGYPQFVRNIDGDANTQQTTSTTTGNTTNSTAN
;
A
#
# COMPACT_ATOMS: atom_id res chain seq x y z
N MET A 1 16.90 55.63 87.24
CA MET A 1 18.17 55.03 86.75
C MET A 1 17.79 54.05 85.65
N SER A 2 17.93 54.54 84.44
CA SER A 2 17.67 53.68 83.20
C SER A 2 19.00 53.07 82.83
N TYR A 3 19.08 51.73 82.90
CA TYR A 3 20.26 50.99 82.46
C TYR A 3 20.05 50.71 80.96
N ASP A 4 20.86 51.40 80.15
CA ASP A 4 20.96 51.20 78.73
C ASP A 4 22.16 50.27 78.48
N PRO A 5 21.99 49.05 78.08
CA PRO A 5 23.10 48.18 77.78
C PRO A 5 23.70 48.57 76.46
N ASP A 6 24.96 49.03 76.48
CA ASP A 6 25.76 49.29 75.28
C ASP A 6 25.77 48.07 74.38
N PRO A 7 25.60 48.27 73.07
CA PRO A 7 25.67 47.13 72.12
C PRO A 7 27.08 46.52 72.10
N PRO A 8 27.25 45.24 72.03
CA PRO A 8 28.55 44.57 72.04
C PRO A 8 29.42 45.08 70.89
N ASP A 9 30.55 45.67 71.29
CA ASP A 9 31.58 46.21 70.37
C ASP A 9 32.22 45.01 69.60
N VAL A 10 31.65 44.65 68.45
CA VAL A 10 32.14 43.56 67.57
C VAL A 10 33.37 44.15 66.85
N SER A 11 34.56 43.82 67.38
CA SER A 11 35.78 44.24 66.72
C SER A 11 35.80 43.87 65.24
N SER A 12 36.20 44.83 64.36
CA SER A 12 36.23 44.67 62.90
C SER A 12 37.04 43.44 62.47
N ALA A 13 37.95 42.97 63.30
CA ALA A 13 38.74 41.74 63.14
C ALA A 13 37.90 40.47 63.38
N ALA A 14 36.97 40.46 64.34
CA ALA A 14 36.05 39.36 64.60
C ALA A 14 35.02 39.27 63.51
N LEU A 15 34.49 40.38 63.06
CA LEU A 15 33.53 40.45 61.93
C LEU A 15 34.15 39.84 60.63
N ARG A 16 35.42 40.18 60.33
CA ARG A 16 36.15 39.62 59.17
C ARG A 16 36.38 38.11 59.30
N LYS A 17 36.69 37.57 60.49
CA LYS A 17 36.86 36.16 60.77
C LYS A 17 35.53 35.38 60.54
N TYR A 18 34.41 35.92 61.06
CA TYR A 18 33.09 35.29 60.85
C TYR A 18 32.63 35.37 59.40
N LEU A 19 32.94 36.43 58.66
CA LEU A 19 32.70 36.56 57.23
C LEU A 19 33.53 35.54 56.43
N LEU A 20 34.81 35.36 56.77
CA LEU A 20 35.68 34.39 56.12
C LEU A 20 35.25 32.95 56.42
N ILE A 21 34.85 32.61 57.65
CA ILE A 21 34.32 31.31 58.03
C ILE A 21 32.99 31.03 57.33
N GLY A 22 32.09 32.03 57.27
CA GLY A 22 30.83 31.93 56.55
C GLY A 22 31.02 31.75 55.03
N ALA A 23 31.98 32.48 54.43
CA ALA A 23 32.33 32.32 53.03
C ALA A 23 32.94 30.94 52.74
N LEU A 24 33.81 30.44 53.63
CA LEU A 24 34.40 29.11 53.53
C LEU A 24 33.33 28.00 53.68
N ALA A 25 32.43 28.13 54.66
CA ALA A 25 31.33 27.20 54.85
C ALA A 25 30.38 27.18 53.64
N LEU A 26 30.08 28.36 53.06
CA LEU A 26 29.28 28.48 51.86
C LEU A 26 29.95 27.82 50.64
N LEU A 27 31.28 27.97 50.51
CA LEU A 27 32.08 27.36 49.47
C LEU A 27 32.13 25.83 49.62
N VAL A 28 32.26 25.30 50.82
CA VAL A 28 32.25 23.85 51.13
C VAL A 28 30.91 23.20 50.83
N ILE A 29 29.80 23.95 50.97
CA ILE A 29 28.45 23.48 50.61
C ILE A 29 28.19 23.67 49.12
N ALA A 30 28.58 24.76 48.52
CA ALA A 30 28.32 25.09 47.12
C ALA A 30 29.10 24.23 46.12
N ALA A 31 30.37 23.85 46.51
CA ALA A 31 31.24 23.07 45.63
C ALA A 31 30.67 21.66 45.28
N PRO A 32 30.21 20.83 46.24
CA PRO A 32 29.63 19.55 45.93
C PRO A 32 28.29 19.68 45.18
N ILE A 33 27.48 20.68 45.49
CA ILE A 33 26.22 20.95 44.76
C ILE A 33 26.53 21.30 43.29
N ALA A 34 27.50 22.19 43.06
CA ALA A 34 27.96 22.54 41.72
C ALA A 34 28.56 21.32 40.99
N GLY A 35 29.27 20.45 41.72
CA GLY A 35 29.80 19.18 41.18
C GLY A 35 28.70 18.21 40.71
N ILE A 36 27.63 18.07 41.48
CA ILE A 36 26.50 17.20 41.10
C ILE A 36 25.74 17.80 39.90
N LEU A 37 25.53 19.12 39.86
CA LEU A 37 24.87 19.81 38.77
C LEU A 37 25.71 19.91 37.49
N ALA A 38 27.00 19.62 37.57
CA ALA A 38 27.91 19.62 36.43
C ALA A 38 27.84 18.33 35.57
N TRP A 39 27.22 17.28 36.08
CA TRP A 39 27.07 16.02 35.37
C TRP A 39 25.75 15.99 34.60
N GLU A 40 25.84 15.88 33.28
CA GLU A 40 24.70 15.88 32.37
C GLU A 40 24.58 14.54 31.65
N PRO A 41 23.66 13.69 32.05
CA PRO A 41 23.40 12.44 31.34
C PRO A 41 22.61 12.73 30.04
N VAL A 42 23.01 12.08 28.96
CA VAL A 42 22.31 12.09 27.68
C VAL A 42 21.81 10.66 27.40
N GLU A 43 20.50 10.52 27.31
CA GLU A 43 19.85 9.24 27.02
C GLU A 43 20.06 8.82 25.57
N GLU A 44 20.05 7.50 25.32
CA GLU A 44 20.09 6.96 23.95
C GLU A 44 18.91 7.47 23.11
N GLY A 45 19.20 7.82 21.84
CA GLY A 45 18.23 8.40 20.92
C GLY A 45 17.98 9.89 21.09
N ASN A 46 18.73 10.54 22.01
CA ASN A 46 18.74 11.98 22.17
C ASN A 46 20.17 12.51 22.00
N VAL A 47 20.25 13.76 21.58
CA VAL A 47 21.49 14.54 21.63
C VAL A 47 21.23 15.82 22.39
N LYS A 48 22.23 16.39 23.04
CA LYS A 48 22.08 17.68 23.73
C LYS A 48 22.94 18.76 23.07
N VAL A 49 22.27 19.83 22.65
CA VAL A 49 22.93 21.00 22.09
C VAL A 49 23.39 21.88 23.23
N VAL A 50 24.68 22.22 23.27
CA VAL A 50 25.28 23.03 24.31
C VAL A 50 25.18 24.51 23.95
N LYS A 51 24.68 25.29 24.91
CA LYS A 51 24.62 26.77 24.84
C LYS A 51 25.54 27.36 25.90
N LYS A 52 26.25 28.43 25.57
CA LYS A 52 27.06 29.21 26.49
C LYS A 52 26.53 30.63 26.53
N TRP A 53 26.12 31.08 27.71
CA TRP A 53 25.51 32.40 27.87
C TRP A 53 24.34 32.66 26.90
N GLY A 54 23.53 31.66 26.64
CA GLY A 54 22.40 31.73 25.72
C GLY A 54 22.73 31.53 24.24
N ALA A 55 24.00 31.58 23.85
CA ALA A 55 24.43 31.35 22.48
C ALA A 55 24.81 29.86 22.23
N THR A 56 24.46 29.31 21.09
CA THR A 56 24.81 27.95 20.71
C THR A 56 26.31 27.84 20.40
N THR A 57 27.02 26.95 21.09
CA THR A 57 28.49 26.79 20.96
C THR A 57 28.98 26.00 19.77
N GLY A 58 28.09 25.30 19.07
CA GLY A 58 28.48 24.35 18.02
C GLY A 58 28.80 22.94 18.53
N THR A 59 28.75 22.74 19.85
CA THR A 59 29.03 21.43 20.48
C THR A 59 27.72 20.67 20.68
N VAL A 60 27.73 19.37 20.33
CA VAL A 60 26.65 18.42 20.59
C VAL A 60 27.19 17.35 21.50
N PHE A 61 26.45 16.99 22.53
CA PHE A 61 26.68 15.85 23.36
C PHE A 61 25.91 14.64 22.84
N GLU A 62 26.64 13.59 22.51
CA GLU A 62 26.10 12.30 22.16
C GLU A 62 25.61 11.53 23.40
N PRO A 63 24.90 10.41 23.27
CA PRO A 63 24.51 9.58 24.41
C PRO A 63 25.68 9.23 25.32
N GLY A 64 25.46 9.41 26.61
CA GLY A 64 26.50 9.19 27.61
C GLY A 64 26.48 10.24 28.71
N LEU A 65 27.55 10.28 29.52
CA LEU A 65 27.70 11.20 30.63
C LEU A 65 28.70 12.30 30.27
N HIS A 66 28.26 13.53 30.31
CA HIS A 66 29.06 14.70 29.93
C HIS A 66 29.21 15.69 31.09
N PHE A 67 30.29 16.44 31.04
CA PHE A 67 30.55 17.47 32.02
C PHE A 67 30.17 18.85 31.46
N VAL A 68 29.31 19.56 32.18
CA VAL A 68 28.78 20.88 31.81
C VAL A 68 29.11 21.87 32.92
N ASN A 69 29.58 23.06 32.58
CA ASN A 69 29.74 24.13 33.57
C ASN A 69 28.36 24.76 33.89
N PRO A 70 27.79 24.48 35.09
CA PRO A 70 26.42 24.92 35.42
C PRO A 70 26.23 26.44 35.48
N VAL A 71 27.32 27.21 35.59
CA VAL A 71 27.28 28.67 35.68
C VAL A 71 27.18 29.32 34.31
N SER A 72 27.87 28.75 33.31
CA SER A 72 28.02 29.38 31.98
C SER A 72 27.36 28.63 30.85
N GLN A 73 27.05 27.34 31.06
CA GLN A 73 26.52 26.47 30.02
C GLN A 73 25.13 25.94 30.38
N SER A 74 24.30 25.77 29.40
CA SER A 74 23.01 25.06 29.49
C SER A 74 22.87 24.16 28.28
N THR A 75 22.16 23.06 28.45
CA THR A 75 21.92 22.08 27.41
C THR A 75 20.44 22.07 27.00
N THR A 76 20.17 21.69 25.78
CA THR A 76 18.80 21.40 25.30
C THR A 76 18.80 20.07 24.63
N SER A 77 17.92 19.17 25.10
CA SER A 77 17.73 17.85 24.52
C SER A 77 16.99 17.94 23.19
N LEU A 78 17.45 17.18 22.20
CA LEU A 78 16.84 17.03 20.89
C LEU A 78 16.77 15.55 20.55
N SER A 79 15.59 15.06 20.22
CA SER A 79 15.42 13.67 19.79
C SER A 79 15.98 13.46 18.40
N VAL A 80 16.82 12.43 18.22
CA VAL A 80 17.35 11.97 16.94
C VAL A 80 16.71 10.64 16.50
N ARG A 81 15.69 10.20 17.25
CA ARG A 81 14.90 9.03 16.90
C ARG A 81 14.04 9.31 15.68
N PRO A 82 13.73 8.27 14.88
CA PRO A 82 12.76 8.41 13.80
C PRO A 82 11.42 8.94 14.31
N GLN A 83 10.92 9.95 13.63
CA GLN A 83 9.60 10.55 13.83
C GLN A 83 8.75 10.34 12.59
N SER A 84 7.45 10.40 12.73
CA SER A 84 6.51 10.34 11.62
C SER A 84 5.57 11.53 11.66
N TYR A 85 5.45 12.22 10.53
CA TYR A 85 4.48 13.26 10.32
C TYR A 85 3.41 12.78 9.35
N THR A 86 2.17 12.73 9.80
CA THR A 86 1.04 12.23 9.01
C THR A 86 0.08 13.36 8.70
N MET A 87 -0.31 13.47 7.44
CA MET A 87 -1.34 14.36 6.93
C MET A 87 -2.44 13.49 6.33
N SER A 88 -3.66 13.61 6.84
CA SER A 88 -4.80 12.76 6.46
C SER A 88 -6.11 13.52 6.52
N ALA A 89 -7.06 13.14 5.66
CA ALA A 89 -8.45 13.60 5.71
C ALA A 89 -9.22 12.97 6.88
N GLN A 90 -8.76 11.83 7.40
CA GLN A 90 -9.47 11.11 8.44
C GLN A 90 -9.26 11.78 9.81
N GLN A 91 -10.37 12.18 10.44
CA GLN A 91 -10.35 12.71 11.80
C GLN A 91 -9.84 11.65 12.78
N GLY A 92 -8.88 12.03 13.61
CA GLY A 92 -8.25 11.13 14.58
C GLY A 92 -6.96 10.48 14.07
N GLU A 93 -6.63 10.61 12.79
CA GLU A 93 -5.35 10.22 12.22
C GLU A 93 -4.53 11.48 11.88
N GLY A 94 -3.25 11.46 12.21
CA GLY A 94 -2.33 12.54 11.89
C GLY A 94 -2.01 13.47 13.07
N GLN A 95 -1.12 14.40 12.81
CA GLN A 95 -0.62 15.35 13.83
C GLN A 95 -1.68 16.37 14.23
N GLU A 96 -2.58 16.73 13.32
CA GLU A 96 -3.74 17.58 13.58
C GLU A 96 -5.03 16.77 13.58
N ALA A 97 -5.19 15.88 14.57
CA ALA A 97 -6.33 14.96 14.70
C ALA A 97 -7.74 15.62 14.66
N THR A 98 -7.80 16.95 14.77
CA THR A 98 -9.07 17.70 14.82
C THR A 98 -9.50 18.28 13.48
N ARG A 99 -8.64 18.26 12.47
CA ARG A 99 -8.89 18.86 11.14
C ARG A 99 -8.52 17.90 10.03
N ASP A 100 -9.22 18.03 8.93
CA ASP A 100 -8.81 17.50 7.64
C ASP A 100 -7.50 18.19 7.22
N ASP A 101 -6.41 17.42 7.19
CA ASP A 101 -5.08 17.90 6.81
C ASP A 101 -4.55 17.18 5.56
N ALA A 102 -5.39 16.44 4.83
CA ALA A 102 -5.05 15.85 3.54
C ALA A 102 -4.51 16.91 2.57
N ILE A 103 -3.65 16.47 1.68
CA ILE A 103 -3.03 17.37 0.71
C ILE A 103 -3.86 17.38 -0.56
N THR A 104 -4.58 18.46 -0.76
CA THR A 104 -5.26 18.69 -2.04
C THR A 104 -4.25 19.07 -3.12
N VAL A 105 -4.12 18.27 -4.14
CA VAL A 105 -3.27 18.48 -5.31
C VAL A 105 -4.11 18.65 -6.57
N LEU A 106 -3.54 19.29 -7.58
CA LEU A 106 -4.11 19.36 -8.92
C LEU A 106 -3.25 18.52 -9.84
N THR A 107 -3.82 17.52 -10.50
CA THR A 107 -3.15 16.66 -11.46
C THR A 107 -2.92 17.36 -12.80
N GLU A 108 -2.11 16.78 -13.69
CA GLU A 108 -1.90 17.26 -15.06
C GLU A 108 -3.23 17.47 -15.81
N ASP A 109 -4.20 16.58 -15.58
CA ASP A 109 -5.55 16.64 -16.18
C ASP A 109 -6.44 17.74 -15.58
N GLY A 110 -5.95 18.49 -14.59
CA GLY A 110 -6.71 19.55 -13.92
C GLY A 110 -7.73 19.05 -12.89
N LEU A 111 -7.65 17.79 -12.47
CA LEU A 111 -8.50 17.22 -11.43
C LEU A 111 -7.91 17.45 -10.05
N ARG A 112 -8.78 17.75 -9.09
CA ARG A 112 -8.40 17.84 -7.67
C ARG A 112 -8.45 16.47 -7.05
N VAL A 113 -7.38 16.12 -6.35
CA VAL A 113 -7.22 14.84 -5.66
C VAL A 113 -6.71 15.13 -4.26
N ASP A 114 -7.29 14.47 -3.26
CA ASP A 114 -6.82 14.54 -1.89
C ASP A 114 -5.94 13.33 -1.60
N ILE A 115 -4.73 13.61 -1.10
CA ILE A 115 -3.71 12.60 -0.84
C ILE A 115 -3.37 12.59 0.64
N ASP A 116 -3.52 11.43 1.27
CA ASP A 116 -3.02 11.16 2.61
C ASP A 116 -1.58 10.66 2.54
N VAL A 117 -0.72 11.25 3.34
CA VAL A 117 0.71 10.94 3.35
C VAL A 117 1.26 10.85 4.75
N THR A 118 2.19 9.92 4.95
CA THR A 118 3.04 9.86 6.15
C THR A 118 4.48 9.98 5.73
N VAL A 119 5.19 10.93 6.31
CA VAL A 119 6.62 11.14 6.08
C VAL A 119 7.37 10.77 7.35
N ARG A 120 8.35 9.88 7.21
CA ARG A 120 9.25 9.48 8.29
C ARG A 120 10.58 10.20 8.13
N TYR A 121 11.01 10.81 9.19
CA TYR A 121 12.24 11.62 9.22
C TYR A 121 12.90 11.50 10.58
N ARG A 122 14.14 11.95 10.68
CA ARG A 122 14.87 12.11 11.93
C ARG A 122 15.83 13.28 11.84
N VAL A 123 16.23 13.79 12.99
CA VAL A 123 17.29 14.81 13.04
C VAL A 123 18.64 14.14 12.81
N ASP A 124 19.47 14.75 11.97
CA ASP A 124 20.86 14.38 11.81
C ASP A 124 21.67 14.84 13.02
N SER A 125 22.21 13.89 13.80
CA SER A 125 23.04 14.19 14.97
C SER A 125 24.23 15.09 14.63
N ALA A 126 24.83 14.90 13.45
CA ALA A 126 25.96 15.71 12.99
C ALA A 126 25.56 17.17 12.70
N LYS A 127 24.32 17.41 12.33
CA LYS A 127 23.75 18.73 12.02
C LYS A 127 22.79 19.26 13.09
N ALA A 128 22.72 18.62 14.26
CA ALA A 128 21.80 18.99 15.33
C ALA A 128 21.93 20.46 15.78
N VAL A 129 23.13 21.05 15.70
CA VAL A 129 23.37 22.47 15.98
C VAL A 129 22.67 23.36 14.95
N THR A 130 22.78 23.02 13.67
CA THR A 130 22.14 23.77 12.58
C THR A 130 20.63 23.69 12.69
N PHE A 131 20.11 22.49 12.90
CA PHE A 131 18.69 22.27 13.15
C PHE A 131 18.20 23.12 14.34
N TYR A 132 18.89 23.05 15.47
CA TYR A 132 18.51 23.79 16.67
C TYR A 132 18.54 25.32 16.46
N LYS A 133 19.50 25.84 15.70
CA LYS A 133 19.58 27.29 15.39
C LYS A 133 18.38 27.75 14.56
N ASN A 134 17.94 26.91 13.60
CA ASN A 134 16.86 27.26 12.68
C ASN A 134 15.48 27.07 13.32
N TYR A 135 15.28 25.97 14.03
CA TYR A 135 13.94 25.55 14.46
C TYR A 135 13.75 25.41 15.97
N ARG A 136 14.81 25.25 16.76
CA ARG A 136 14.84 25.02 18.21
C ARG A 136 14.26 23.69 18.68
N ASN A 137 13.11 23.27 18.19
CA ASN A 137 12.42 22.04 18.51
C ASN A 137 11.79 21.40 17.26
N LEU A 138 11.32 20.16 17.38
CA LEU A 138 10.70 19.42 16.31
C LEU A 138 9.37 20.06 15.89
N ASP A 139 8.53 20.46 16.83
CA ASP A 139 7.21 21.05 16.54
C ASP A 139 7.33 22.27 15.62
N THR A 140 8.32 23.15 15.89
CA THR A 140 8.57 24.31 15.04
C THR A 140 9.07 23.90 13.64
N ALA A 141 9.88 22.84 13.55
CA ALA A 141 10.34 22.33 12.27
C ALA A 141 9.17 21.68 11.49
N GLU A 142 8.27 20.99 12.15
CA GLU A 142 7.05 20.44 11.55
C GLU A 142 6.18 21.53 10.94
N GLU A 143 5.95 22.61 11.66
CA GLU A 143 5.13 23.72 11.18
C GLU A 143 5.77 24.53 10.06
N ARG A 144 7.09 24.82 10.16
CA ARG A 144 7.76 25.77 9.28
C ARG A 144 8.51 25.17 8.12
N LEU A 145 8.94 23.92 8.24
CA LEU A 145 9.69 23.22 7.20
C LEU A 145 8.91 22.01 6.70
N ILE A 146 8.66 21.01 7.55
CA ILE A 146 8.23 19.69 7.13
C ILE A 146 6.87 19.76 6.44
N ARG A 147 5.87 20.34 7.06
CA ARG A 147 4.52 20.47 6.51
C ARG A 147 4.46 21.24 5.20
N PRO A 148 5.07 22.44 5.07
CA PRO A 148 5.10 23.17 3.81
C PRO A 148 5.85 22.43 2.70
N SER A 149 6.98 21.79 3.02
CA SER A 149 7.79 21.05 2.06
C SER A 149 7.04 19.84 1.52
N ILE A 150 6.39 19.06 2.39
CA ILE A 150 5.57 17.91 1.96
C ILE A 150 4.46 18.38 1.00
N ARG A 151 3.75 19.45 1.36
CA ARG A 151 2.70 20.02 0.50
C ARG A 151 3.23 20.50 -0.84
N SER A 152 4.39 21.16 -0.83
CA SER A 152 5.04 21.67 -2.04
C SER A 152 5.49 20.53 -2.95
N ALA A 153 6.21 19.56 -2.41
CA ALA A 153 6.73 18.42 -3.15
C ALA A 153 5.59 17.62 -3.80
N LEU A 154 4.60 17.19 -3.00
CA LEU A 154 3.47 16.40 -3.52
C LEU A 154 2.64 17.19 -4.54
N ARG A 155 2.41 18.47 -4.32
CA ARG A 155 1.66 19.30 -5.29
C ARG A 155 2.42 19.44 -6.61
N THR A 156 3.74 19.58 -6.54
CA THR A 156 4.58 19.72 -7.74
C THR A 156 4.66 18.40 -8.50
N GLU A 157 4.91 17.30 -7.81
CA GLU A 157 5.10 16.00 -8.45
C GLU A 157 3.77 15.40 -8.94
N ALA A 158 2.69 15.53 -8.17
CA ALA A 158 1.36 15.09 -8.62
C ALA A 158 0.84 15.91 -9.80
N GLY A 159 1.21 17.20 -9.87
CA GLY A 159 0.84 18.08 -11.01
C GLY A 159 1.50 17.69 -12.34
N ARG A 160 2.49 16.82 -12.32
CA ARG A 160 3.15 16.27 -13.52
C ARG A 160 2.56 14.96 -13.99
N LEU A 161 1.66 14.37 -13.20
CA LEU A 161 1.08 13.06 -13.46
C LEU A 161 -0.40 13.18 -13.81
N PRO A 162 -0.87 12.38 -14.77
CA PRO A 162 -2.31 12.24 -15.00
C PRO A 162 -2.96 11.58 -13.77
N VAL A 163 -4.24 11.85 -13.57
CA VAL A 163 -4.96 11.32 -12.40
C VAL A 163 -4.95 9.80 -12.33
N THR A 164 -4.96 9.12 -13.48
CA THR A 164 -4.88 7.66 -13.56
C THR A 164 -3.60 7.12 -12.91
N ASP A 165 -2.48 7.81 -13.10
CA ASP A 165 -1.19 7.42 -12.54
C ASP A 165 -1.12 7.74 -11.05
N VAL A 166 -1.66 8.86 -10.60
CA VAL A 166 -1.74 9.19 -9.18
C VAL A 166 -2.57 8.16 -8.40
N TYR A 167 -3.59 7.57 -9.04
CA TYR A 167 -4.47 6.58 -8.43
C TYR A 167 -3.93 5.15 -8.52
N THR A 168 -3.16 4.79 -9.55
CA THR A 168 -2.62 3.44 -9.73
C THR A 168 -1.39 3.17 -8.87
N GLY A 169 -1.21 1.92 -8.44
CA GLY A 169 -0.06 1.54 -7.61
C GLY A 169 1.31 1.83 -8.27
N ALA A 170 1.42 1.69 -9.58
CA ALA A 170 2.65 2.01 -10.33
C ALA A 170 2.94 3.52 -10.32
N GLY A 171 1.92 4.33 -10.56
CA GLY A 171 2.06 5.79 -10.54
C GLY A 171 2.27 6.33 -9.13
N GLN A 172 1.63 5.75 -8.11
CA GLN A 172 1.91 6.07 -6.71
C GLN A 172 3.37 5.79 -6.32
N ALA A 173 3.97 4.71 -6.85
CA ALA A 173 5.38 4.42 -6.63
C ALA A 173 6.29 5.50 -7.26
N THR A 174 5.94 5.98 -8.45
CA THR A 174 6.65 7.08 -9.13
C THR A 174 6.51 8.39 -8.35
N LEU A 175 5.29 8.73 -7.94
CA LEU A 175 5.01 9.93 -7.12
C LEU A 175 5.80 9.88 -5.80
N LYS A 176 5.79 8.74 -5.13
CA LYS A 176 6.54 8.51 -3.90
C LYS A 176 8.03 8.75 -4.12
N GLN A 177 8.63 8.15 -5.13
CA GLN A 177 10.06 8.28 -5.41
C GLN A 177 10.44 9.73 -5.71
N ALA A 178 9.69 10.43 -6.55
CA ALA A 178 9.93 11.83 -6.88
C ALA A 178 9.80 12.75 -5.66
N ALA A 179 8.79 12.49 -4.82
CA ALA A 179 8.60 13.21 -3.57
C ALA A 179 9.74 12.93 -2.56
N GLU A 180 10.21 11.68 -2.47
CA GLU A 180 11.37 11.32 -1.62
C GLU A 180 12.63 12.07 -2.05
N GLU A 181 12.92 12.14 -3.34
CA GLU A 181 14.08 12.85 -3.86
C GLU A 181 14.01 14.35 -3.55
N THR A 182 12.89 15.00 -3.87
CA THR A 182 12.67 16.41 -3.60
C THR A 182 12.75 16.75 -2.11
N LEU A 183 12.10 15.96 -1.26
CA LEU A 183 12.09 16.19 0.19
C LEU A 183 13.45 15.92 0.82
N ALA A 184 14.19 14.91 0.36
CA ALA A 184 15.53 14.62 0.87
C ALA A 184 16.49 15.77 0.58
N GLU A 185 16.43 16.36 -0.61
CA GLU A 185 17.22 17.53 -0.98
C GLU A 185 16.87 18.77 -0.14
N GLU A 186 15.57 18.98 0.16
CA GLU A 186 15.09 20.12 0.93
C GLU A 186 15.40 19.98 2.43
N PHE A 187 15.36 18.78 2.99
CA PHE A 187 15.60 18.52 4.41
C PHE A 187 17.09 18.51 4.80
N ALA A 188 17.95 18.06 3.89
CA ALA A 188 19.36 17.87 4.18
C ALA A 188 20.12 19.13 4.63
N PRO A 189 19.90 20.35 4.08
CA PRO A 189 20.54 21.57 4.54
C PRO A 189 20.17 21.95 5.99
N ASP A 190 18.94 21.64 6.39
CA ASP A 190 18.38 21.99 7.70
C ASP A 190 18.68 20.96 8.79
N GLY A 191 19.40 19.91 8.46
CA GLY A 191 19.82 18.87 9.41
C GLY A 191 18.74 17.86 9.71
N LEU A 192 17.85 17.60 8.75
CA LEU A 192 16.91 16.49 8.76
C LEU A 192 17.33 15.42 7.75
N ILE A 193 17.07 14.17 8.09
CA ILE A 193 17.24 13.02 7.23
C ILE A 193 15.86 12.46 6.95
N LEU A 194 15.48 12.43 5.68
CA LEU A 194 14.28 11.72 5.24
C LEU A 194 14.54 10.21 5.25
N GLU A 195 13.65 9.44 5.87
CA GLU A 195 13.74 7.99 5.88
C GLU A 195 12.80 7.34 4.86
N ALA A 196 11.56 7.83 4.77
CA ALA A 196 10.58 7.31 3.83
C ALA A 196 9.40 8.27 3.65
N VAL A 197 8.81 8.25 2.47
CA VAL A 197 7.50 8.82 2.19
C VAL A 197 6.52 7.68 1.93
N GLN A 198 5.35 7.71 2.55
CA GLN A 198 4.30 6.71 2.39
C GLN A 198 3.03 7.42 1.93
N VAL A 199 2.63 7.18 0.70
CA VAL A 199 1.30 7.55 0.20
C VAL A 199 0.32 6.52 0.75
N ARG A 200 -0.66 6.95 1.55
CA ARG A 200 -1.60 6.06 2.26
C ARG A 200 -2.91 5.90 1.53
N ASN A 201 -3.49 7.00 1.15
CA ASN A 201 -4.79 7.04 0.47
C ASN A 201 -4.77 8.15 -0.59
N VAL A 202 -5.53 7.91 -1.65
CA VAL A 202 -5.75 8.88 -2.73
C VAL A 202 -7.25 8.93 -2.96
N GLU A 203 -7.88 10.04 -2.57
CA GLU A 203 -9.30 10.22 -2.70
C GLU A 203 -9.63 11.06 -3.95
N LEU A 204 -10.40 10.45 -4.84
CA LEU A 204 -10.86 11.08 -6.08
C LEU A 204 -12.23 11.72 -5.89
N PRO A 205 -12.57 12.78 -6.63
CA PRO A 205 -13.92 13.29 -6.67
C PRO A 205 -14.91 12.18 -7.04
N ALA A 206 -16.05 12.11 -6.33
CA ALA A 206 -17.00 11.00 -6.45
C ALA A 206 -17.50 10.74 -7.88
N GLU A 207 -17.61 11.79 -8.69
CA GLU A 207 -18.02 11.67 -10.10
C GLU A 207 -16.94 10.98 -10.94
N TYR A 208 -15.67 11.31 -10.67
CA TYR A 208 -14.55 10.71 -11.40
C TYR A 208 -14.31 9.26 -10.94
N ALA A 209 -14.42 8.99 -9.65
CA ALA A 209 -14.32 7.64 -9.11
C ALA A 209 -15.34 6.70 -9.77
N ARG A 210 -16.59 7.12 -9.93
CA ARG A 210 -17.64 6.36 -10.64
C ARG A 210 -17.30 6.16 -12.12
N ALA A 211 -16.74 7.15 -12.78
CA ALA A 211 -16.35 7.03 -14.19
C ALA A 211 -15.20 6.03 -14.39
N VAL A 212 -14.23 6.04 -13.49
CA VAL A 212 -13.12 5.07 -13.49
C VAL A 212 -13.65 3.66 -13.23
N GLU A 213 -14.50 3.48 -12.20
CA GLU A 213 -15.12 2.19 -11.89
C GLU A 213 -15.92 1.65 -13.10
N GLN A 214 -16.71 2.49 -13.75
CA GLN A 214 -17.50 2.09 -14.93
C GLN A 214 -16.60 1.70 -16.11
N LYS A 215 -15.49 2.42 -16.31
CA LYS A 215 -14.49 2.08 -17.32
C LYS A 215 -13.87 0.73 -17.04
N GLU A 216 -13.47 0.47 -15.79
CA GLU A 216 -12.85 -0.79 -15.37
C GLU A 216 -13.81 -1.97 -15.55
N ILE A 217 -15.08 -1.83 -15.13
CA ILE A 217 -16.12 -2.84 -15.34
C ILE A 217 -16.30 -3.13 -16.85
N THR A 218 -16.28 -2.09 -17.67
CA THR A 218 -16.43 -2.23 -19.12
C THR A 218 -15.25 -2.97 -19.74
N GLU A 219 -14.04 -2.64 -19.30
CA GLU A 219 -12.81 -3.31 -19.76
C GLU A 219 -12.76 -4.77 -19.33
N GLN A 220 -13.11 -5.08 -18.08
CA GLN A 220 -13.24 -6.46 -17.62
C GLN A 220 -14.27 -7.26 -18.43
N ARG A 221 -15.43 -6.67 -18.72
CA ARG A 221 -16.44 -7.30 -19.60
C ARG A 221 -15.91 -7.54 -21.01
N ARG A 222 -15.13 -6.61 -21.54
CA ARG A 222 -14.47 -6.76 -22.85
C ARG A 222 -13.50 -7.93 -22.85
N GLN A 223 -12.67 -8.02 -21.82
CA GLN A 223 -11.71 -9.13 -21.66
C GLN A 223 -12.42 -10.48 -21.49
N GLN A 224 -13.49 -10.54 -20.69
CA GLN A 224 -14.31 -11.75 -20.56
C GLN A 224 -14.87 -12.21 -21.89
N LYS A 225 -15.46 -11.28 -22.66
CA LYS A 225 -15.98 -11.60 -23.99
C LYS A 225 -14.91 -12.07 -24.97
N GLN A 226 -13.72 -11.50 -24.90
CA GLN A 226 -12.60 -11.96 -25.72
C GLN A 226 -12.19 -13.39 -25.35
N SER A 227 -12.11 -13.70 -24.05
CA SER A 227 -11.80 -15.04 -23.56
C SER A 227 -12.91 -16.05 -23.95
N GLU A 228 -14.19 -15.67 -23.84
CA GLU A 228 -15.33 -16.49 -24.30
C GLU A 228 -15.22 -16.81 -25.79
N LEU A 229 -14.95 -15.81 -26.63
CA LEU A 229 -14.78 -16.00 -28.09
C LEU A 229 -13.57 -16.90 -28.40
N GLU A 230 -12.50 -16.81 -27.62
CA GLU A 230 -11.33 -17.67 -27.79
C GLU A 230 -11.66 -19.11 -27.43
N VAL A 231 -12.36 -19.35 -26.32
CA VAL A 231 -12.84 -20.68 -25.91
C VAL A 231 -13.79 -21.23 -26.96
N GLU A 232 -14.75 -20.44 -27.46
CA GLU A 232 -15.69 -20.89 -28.50
C GLU A 232 -14.97 -21.28 -29.81
N LYS A 233 -13.95 -20.51 -30.21
CA LYS A 233 -13.10 -20.89 -31.37
C LYS A 233 -12.37 -22.20 -31.14
N LEU A 234 -11.76 -22.36 -29.96
CA LEU A 234 -11.07 -23.61 -29.61
C LEU A 234 -12.02 -24.80 -29.58
N GLU A 235 -13.25 -24.62 -29.09
CA GLU A 235 -14.29 -25.68 -29.13
C GLU A 235 -14.74 -26.00 -30.54
N ALA A 236 -14.92 -25.00 -31.41
CA ALA A 236 -15.25 -25.19 -32.80
C ALA A 236 -14.12 -25.94 -33.55
N ASP A 237 -12.87 -25.55 -33.33
CA ASP A 237 -11.71 -26.22 -33.90
C ASP A 237 -11.59 -27.68 -33.41
N ARG A 238 -11.84 -27.92 -32.12
CA ARG A 238 -11.86 -29.24 -31.54
C ARG A 238 -12.93 -30.12 -32.20
N LYS A 239 -14.18 -29.63 -32.33
CA LYS A 239 -15.26 -30.34 -33.01
C LYS A 239 -14.95 -30.63 -34.47
N ARG A 240 -14.28 -29.69 -35.16
CA ARG A 240 -13.84 -29.90 -36.55
C ARG A 240 -12.80 -31.00 -36.63
N ILE A 241 -11.78 -30.99 -35.78
CA ILE A 241 -10.72 -32.01 -35.74
C ILE A 241 -11.32 -33.39 -35.38
N GLU A 242 -12.27 -33.41 -34.44
CA GLU A 242 -12.99 -34.66 -34.06
C GLU A 242 -13.79 -35.22 -35.25
N ALA A 243 -14.56 -34.37 -35.95
CA ALA A 243 -15.31 -34.76 -37.12
C ALA A 243 -14.40 -35.23 -38.30
N GLU A 244 -13.28 -34.55 -38.53
CA GLU A 244 -12.27 -34.94 -39.51
C GLU A 244 -11.64 -36.29 -39.14
N GLY A 245 -11.34 -36.49 -37.83
CA GLY A 245 -10.82 -37.75 -37.30
C GLY A 245 -11.81 -38.93 -37.48
N GLU A 246 -13.10 -38.70 -37.18
CA GLU A 246 -14.16 -39.71 -37.40
C GLU A 246 -14.34 -40.01 -38.88
N ALA A 247 -14.34 -39.00 -39.74
CA ALA A 247 -14.45 -39.20 -41.19
C ALA A 247 -13.26 -40.00 -41.73
N GLU A 248 -12.04 -39.70 -41.28
CA GLU A 248 -10.84 -40.45 -41.66
C GLU A 248 -10.86 -41.89 -41.15
N ALA A 249 -11.27 -42.09 -39.87
CA ALA A 249 -11.45 -43.41 -39.28
C ALA A 249 -12.47 -44.26 -40.10
N ASN A 250 -13.61 -43.64 -40.43
CA ASN A 250 -14.63 -44.31 -41.28
C ASN A 250 -14.11 -44.60 -42.68
N ARG A 251 -13.29 -43.73 -43.27
CA ARG A 251 -12.64 -43.96 -44.57
C ARG A 251 -11.67 -45.15 -44.50
N VAL A 252 -10.84 -45.19 -43.46
CA VAL A 252 -9.90 -46.34 -43.25
C VAL A 252 -10.64 -47.61 -43.05
N VAL A 253 -11.72 -47.63 -42.25
CA VAL A 253 -12.58 -48.80 -42.04
C VAL A 253 -13.24 -49.26 -43.35
N SER A 254 -13.81 -48.33 -44.14
CA SER A 254 -14.44 -48.66 -45.41
C SER A 254 -13.47 -49.21 -46.49
N GLN A 255 -12.21 -48.69 -46.45
CA GLN A 255 -11.15 -49.20 -47.36
C GLN A 255 -10.58 -50.55 -46.89
N SER A 256 -10.60 -50.84 -45.59
CA SER A 256 -10.13 -52.13 -45.03
C SER A 256 -11.17 -53.25 -45.09
N LEU A 257 -12.46 -52.88 -45.23
CA LEU A 257 -13.56 -53.84 -45.40
C LEU A 257 -13.62 -54.27 -46.84
N ASN A 258 -12.65 -55.11 -47.27
CA ASN A 258 -12.76 -55.86 -48.51
C ASN A 258 -13.83 -56.94 -48.36
N ASP A 259 -14.56 -57.26 -49.45
CA ASP A 259 -15.59 -58.32 -49.50
C ASP A 259 -15.13 -59.60 -48.82
N ARG A 260 -13.85 -59.88 -48.83
CA ARG A 260 -13.25 -61.05 -48.18
C ARG A 260 -13.34 -61.04 -46.67
N ILE A 261 -13.12 -59.91 -46.04
CA ILE A 261 -13.16 -59.74 -44.56
C ILE A 261 -14.60 -59.77 -44.06
N LEU A 262 -15.53 -59.19 -44.80
CA LEU A 262 -16.96 -59.25 -44.50
C LEU A 262 -17.48 -60.73 -44.62
N THR A 263 -17.01 -61.44 -45.62
CA THR A 263 -17.36 -62.87 -45.80
C THR A 263 -16.77 -63.71 -44.66
N GLN A 264 -15.55 -63.41 -44.20
CA GLN A 264 -14.91 -64.15 -43.12
C GLN A 264 -15.57 -63.88 -41.77
N GLN A 265 -15.91 -62.67 -41.46
CA GLN A 265 -16.65 -62.30 -40.21
C GLN A 265 -18.08 -62.84 -40.24
N TYR A 266 -18.69 -62.96 -41.41
CA TYR A 266 -19.98 -63.55 -41.56
C TYR A 266 -19.93 -65.06 -41.31
N ILE A 267 -18.92 -65.77 -41.84
CA ILE A 267 -18.69 -67.18 -41.61
C ILE A 267 -18.40 -67.50 -40.14
N GLU A 268 -17.60 -66.65 -39.47
CA GLU A 268 -17.22 -66.82 -38.07
C GLU A 268 -18.41 -66.60 -37.09
N ARG A 269 -19.37 -65.76 -37.47
CA ARG A 269 -20.65 -65.60 -36.73
C ARG A 269 -21.70 -66.65 -37.03
N LEU A 270 -21.59 -67.34 -38.11
CA LEU A 270 -22.48 -68.49 -38.47
C LEU A 270 -22.18 -69.78 -37.69
N ASP A 271 -20.96 -69.85 -37.10
CA ASP A 271 -20.53 -71.03 -36.33
C ASP A 271 -21.11 -71.03 -34.91
N GLU A 272 -21.73 -69.93 -34.50
CA GLU A 272 -22.26 -69.78 -33.14
C GLU A 272 -23.79 -69.79 -33.00
N THR A 273 -24.56 -69.95 -34.12
CA THR A 273 -26.04 -69.94 -34.04
C THR A 273 -26.70 -70.80 -35.04
N ASP A 274 -27.68 -71.56 -34.57
CA ASP A 274 -28.60 -72.48 -35.29
C ASP A 274 -28.99 -71.95 -36.67
N THR A 275 -29.02 -72.90 -37.61
CA THR A 275 -29.34 -72.89 -39.03
C THR A 275 -30.16 -71.68 -39.51
N VAL A 276 -29.49 -70.71 -40.16
CA VAL A 276 -30.18 -69.67 -40.93
C VAL A 276 -30.15 -69.98 -42.40
N TYR A 277 -31.34 -70.14 -42.99
CA TYR A 277 -31.50 -70.31 -44.45
C TYR A 277 -31.18 -68.98 -45.14
N ILE A 278 -30.11 -68.97 -45.93
CA ILE A 278 -29.74 -67.81 -46.74
C ILE A 278 -29.99 -68.10 -48.20
N PRO A 279 -30.83 -67.35 -48.91
CA PRO A 279 -31.01 -67.54 -50.34
C PRO A 279 -29.72 -67.16 -51.10
N VAL A 280 -29.23 -68.05 -51.93
CA VAL A 280 -28.03 -67.86 -52.73
C VAL A 280 -28.46 -67.37 -54.12
N GLY A 281 -27.92 -66.31 -54.62
CA GLY A 281 -28.13 -65.78 -55.96
C GLY A 281 -27.45 -66.67 -57.03
N GLU A 282 -27.74 -66.47 -58.29
CA GLU A 282 -27.23 -67.20 -59.42
C GLU A 282 -25.71 -67.35 -59.52
N ASN A 283 -24.99 -66.49 -58.83
CA ASN A 283 -23.52 -66.48 -58.80
C ASN A 283 -22.92 -67.16 -57.56
N GLY A 284 -23.69 -67.81 -56.73
CA GLY A 284 -23.23 -68.61 -55.59
C GLY A 284 -22.92 -67.78 -54.33
N TYR A 285 -23.24 -66.50 -54.30
CA TYR A 285 -23.05 -65.64 -53.16
C TYR A 285 -24.34 -65.31 -52.41
N PRO A 286 -24.36 -65.16 -51.09
CA PRO A 286 -25.55 -64.81 -50.33
C PRO A 286 -26.08 -63.43 -50.74
N GLN A 287 -27.37 -63.38 -51.13
CA GLN A 287 -28.04 -62.10 -51.41
C GLN A 287 -28.68 -61.53 -50.16
N PHE A 288 -28.17 -60.39 -49.71
CA PHE A 288 -28.84 -59.62 -48.70
C PHE A 288 -29.90 -58.75 -49.34
N VAL A 289 -31.15 -59.08 -49.20
CA VAL A 289 -32.27 -58.24 -49.62
C VAL A 289 -32.49 -57.22 -48.50
N ARG A 290 -32.00 -56.00 -48.71
CA ARG A 290 -32.36 -54.87 -47.86
C ARG A 290 -33.75 -54.39 -48.29
N ASN A 291 -34.82 -54.80 -47.57
CA ASN A 291 -36.11 -54.15 -47.69
C ASN A 291 -36.01 -52.69 -47.29
N ILE A 292 -36.01 -51.83 -48.29
CA ILE A 292 -36.11 -50.34 -48.10
C ILE A 292 -37.58 -49.94 -48.30
N ASP A 293 -38.52 -50.73 -47.81
CA ASP A 293 -39.91 -50.32 -47.71
C ASP A 293 -40.33 -50.34 -46.22
N GLY A 294 -39.95 -49.36 -45.54
CA GLY A 294 -40.47 -49.02 -44.23
C GLY A 294 -41.66 -48.08 -44.39
N ASP A 295 -42.81 -48.65 -44.28
CA ASP A 295 -44.11 -48.00 -44.28
C ASP A 295 -44.14 -46.68 -43.54
N ALA A 296 -44.38 -45.65 -44.30
CA ALA A 296 -45.07 -44.49 -43.81
C ALA A 296 -46.51 -44.86 -43.48
N ASN A 297 -46.84 -45.15 -42.24
CA ASN A 297 -48.23 -45.15 -41.81
C ASN A 297 -48.46 -44.14 -40.69
N THR A 298 -49.04 -43.09 -41.16
CA THR A 298 -49.95 -42.16 -40.53
C THR A 298 -50.78 -42.80 -39.42
N GLN A 299 -50.71 -42.30 -38.22
CA GLN A 299 -51.91 -42.15 -37.39
C GLN A 299 -51.90 -40.85 -36.65
N GLN A 300 -52.60 -39.90 -37.25
CA GLN A 300 -53.30 -38.79 -36.53
C GLN A 300 -54.23 -39.45 -35.49
N THR A 301 -54.09 -39.00 -34.25
CA THR A 301 -55.20 -38.99 -33.32
C THR A 301 -55.22 -37.61 -32.64
N THR A 302 -56.20 -36.90 -33.12
CA THR A 302 -56.84 -35.75 -32.47
C THR A 302 -57.39 -36.10 -31.11
N SER A 303 -57.18 -35.22 -30.16
CA SER A 303 -58.10 -34.88 -29.08
C SER A 303 -57.55 -33.61 -28.43
N THR A 304 -58.05 -32.49 -28.77
CA THR A 304 -59.24 -31.77 -28.26
C THR A 304 -59.15 -31.54 -26.74
N THR A 305 -58.96 -30.26 -26.47
CA THR A 305 -59.82 -29.46 -25.59
C THR A 305 -59.62 -29.48 -24.09
N THR A 306 -59.51 -28.29 -23.62
CA THR A 306 -60.05 -27.61 -22.43
C THR A 306 -58.92 -27.23 -21.48
N GLY A 307 -58.58 -26.02 -21.37
CA GLY A 307 -59.38 -24.85 -20.89
C GLY A 307 -59.42 -24.83 -19.38
N ASN A 308 -58.69 -24.00 -18.78
CA ASN A 308 -59.21 -23.08 -17.78
C ASN A 308 -58.12 -22.19 -17.17
N THR A 309 -58.28 -20.93 -17.44
CA THR A 309 -58.36 -19.75 -16.57
C THR A 309 -58.18 -19.99 -15.06
N THR A 310 -57.37 -19.19 -14.45
CA THR A 310 -57.59 -18.20 -13.41
C THR A 310 -56.28 -17.93 -12.68
N ASN A 311 -55.79 -16.77 -12.78
CA ASN A 311 -56.06 -15.59 -11.94
C ASN A 311 -55.46 -15.67 -10.55
N SER A 312 -54.72 -14.67 -10.25
CA SER A 312 -54.68 -13.89 -8.99
C SER A 312 -53.31 -13.62 -8.44
N THR A 313 -52.87 -12.41 -8.70
CA THR A 313 -52.63 -11.30 -7.75
C THR A 313 -51.68 -11.53 -6.56
N ALA A 314 -50.77 -10.59 -6.54
CA ALA A 314 -50.31 -9.79 -5.39
C ALA A 314 -49.40 -10.44 -4.35
N ASN A 315 -48.20 -10.04 -4.19
CA ASN A 315 -47.74 -8.94 -3.32
C ASN A 315 -46.33 -8.55 -3.67
#